data_535741f4283b1c14583873baa09c32bb
#
_entry.id   535741f4283b1c14583873baa09c32bb
#
_cell.length_a   1.000
_cell.length_b   1.000
_cell.length_c   1.000
_cell.angle_alpha   90.00
_cell.angle_beta   90.00
_cell.angle_gamma   90.00
#
_symmetry.space_group_name_H-M   'P 1'
#
loop_
_entity.id
_entity.type
_entity.pdbx_description
1 polymer ?
#
loop_
_entity_poly.entity_id
_entity_poly.type
_entity_poly.pdbx_seq_one_letter_code
_entity_poly.pdbx_strand_id
1 'polypeptide(L)'
;PELKAFLEKCGIFEDPSRFMVREDSIYYLPENFEPAKGIRYLRTGLLVGTLKKGRFEPSQALAMALSPGTFEDCISFNRGDDRVIRYLKGETISLNEGEKPRKGWVLVCVDGFALGFAKGNGMNLKNKYYPGWRWM
;
A
#
# COMPACT_ATOMS: atom_id res chain seq x y z
N PRO A 1 -14.52 8.89 3.17
CA PRO A 1 -15.10 7.57 3.42
C PRO A 1 -14.22 6.41 2.98
N GLU A 2 -13.81 6.40 1.70
CA GLU A 2 -12.91 5.35 1.18
C GLU A 2 -11.56 5.38 1.89
N LEU A 3 -11.01 6.57 2.09
CA LEU A 3 -9.73 6.75 2.78
C LEU A 3 -9.79 6.24 4.21
N LYS A 4 -10.85 6.60 4.93
CA LYS A 4 -11.00 6.18 6.32
C LYS A 4 -11.07 4.66 6.43
N ALA A 5 -11.85 4.03 5.57
CA ALA A 5 -11.96 2.57 5.54
C ALA A 5 -10.61 1.91 5.26
N PHE A 6 -9.83 2.48 4.32
CA PHE A 6 -8.50 1.98 4.02
C PHE A 6 -7.56 2.10 5.22
N LEU A 7 -7.54 3.26 5.87
CA LEU A 7 -6.65 3.49 7.00
C LEU A 7 -6.96 2.57 8.17
N GLU A 8 -8.22 2.20 8.35
CA GLU A 8 -8.60 1.27 9.40
C GLU A 8 -8.03 -0.13 9.18
N LYS A 9 -7.74 -0.51 7.93
CA LYS A 9 -7.11 -1.79 7.61
C LYS A 9 -5.62 -1.80 7.91
N CYS A 10 -5.02 -0.62 8.07
CA CYS A 10 -3.59 -0.49 8.37
C CYS A 10 -3.38 -0.50 9.89
N GLY A 11 -2.64 -1.47 10.39
CA GLY A 11 -2.43 -1.61 11.83
C GLY A 11 -1.34 -0.71 12.41
N ILE A 12 -0.81 0.24 11.64
CA ILE A 12 0.31 1.06 12.07
C ILE A 12 -0.07 2.51 12.42
N PHE A 13 -1.30 2.94 12.13
CA PHE A 13 -1.71 4.33 12.37
C PHE A 13 -2.46 4.45 13.69
N GLU A 14 -1.72 4.66 14.76
CA GLU A 14 -2.27 4.72 16.10
C GLU A 14 -2.77 6.12 16.50
N ASP A 15 -2.20 7.17 15.93
CA ASP A 15 -2.53 8.54 16.30
C ASP A 15 -2.99 9.34 15.07
N PRO A 16 -4.33 9.52 14.92
CA PRO A 16 -4.88 10.27 13.78
C PRO A 16 -4.41 11.72 13.68
N SER A 17 -3.95 12.31 14.78
CA SER A 17 -3.51 13.71 14.77
C SER A 17 -2.17 13.88 14.01
N ARG A 18 -1.48 12.79 13.73
CA ARG A 18 -0.19 12.83 13.02
C ARG A 18 -0.32 12.83 11.50
N PHE A 19 -1.55 12.74 10.96
CA PHE A 19 -1.76 12.85 9.53
C PHE A 19 -1.66 14.29 9.07
N MET A 20 -1.01 14.50 7.93
CA MET A 20 -0.88 15.80 7.30
C MET A 20 -1.18 15.68 5.82
N VAL A 21 -1.98 16.62 5.29
CA VAL A 21 -2.31 16.67 3.87
C VAL A 21 -1.62 17.88 3.25
N ARG A 22 -0.90 17.67 2.17
CA ARG A 22 -0.29 18.75 1.40
C ARG A 22 -0.59 18.52 -0.07
N GLU A 23 -1.35 19.45 -0.67
CA GLU A 23 -1.87 19.30 -2.02
C GLU A 23 -2.71 18.02 -2.07
N ASP A 24 -2.34 17.05 -2.91
CA ASP A 24 -3.06 15.79 -3.03
C ASP A 24 -2.44 14.65 -2.21
N SER A 25 -1.36 14.93 -1.50
CA SER A 25 -0.60 13.89 -0.80
C SER A 25 -0.91 13.86 0.69
N ILE A 26 -0.99 12.66 1.24
CA ILE A 26 -1.24 12.42 2.66
C ILE A 26 0.00 11.82 3.28
N TYR A 27 0.47 12.44 4.36
CA TYR A 27 1.65 11.98 5.09
C TYR A 27 1.27 11.60 6.51
N TYR A 28 1.98 10.63 7.08
CA TYR A 28 1.92 10.31 8.49
C TYR A 28 3.24 10.74 9.10
N LEU A 29 3.18 11.70 10.02
CA LEU A 29 4.37 12.35 10.54
C LEU A 29 4.97 11.58 11.71
N PRO A 30 6.29 11.72 11.94
CA PRO A 30 6.93 11.05 13.05
C PRO A 30 6.45 11.62 14.38
N GLU A 31 6.61 10.83 15.43
CA GLU A 31 6.37 11.29 16.78
C GLU A 31 7.30 12.48 17.05
N ASN A 32 6.87 13.40 17.88
CA ASN A 32 7.63 14.62 18.21
C ASN A 32 7.77 15.61 17.04
N PHE A 33 6.80 15.59 16.13
CA PHE A 33 6.76 16.56 15.04
C PHE A 33 6.56 17.99 15.58
N GLU A 34 7.39 18.93 15.10
CA GLU A 34 7.26 20.35 15.41
C GLU A 34 6.82 21.12 14.17
N PRO A 35 5.66 21.79 14.22
CA PRO A 35 5.13 22.52 13.05
C PRO A 35 6.10 23.54 12.44
N ALA A 36 6.95 24.15 13.27
CA ALA A 36 7.94 25.13 12.80
C ALA A 36 8.98 24.54 11.86
N LYS A 37 9.15 23.21 11.88
CA LYS A 37 10.11 22.49 11.04
C LYS A 37 9.41 21.64 10.00
N GLY A 38 8.16 21.97 9.66
CA GLY A 38 7.28 21.15 8.84
C GLY A 38 7.86 20.68 7.52
N ILE A 39 8.57 21.56 6.80
CA ILE A 39 9.13 21.21 5.48
C ILE A 39 10.16 20.10 5.58
N ARG A 40 11.00 20.11 6.62
CA ARG A 40 11.98 19.05 6.84
C ARG A 40 11.29 17.72 7.17
N TYR A 41 10.23 17.78 7.98
CA TYR A 41 9.53 16.58 8.41
C TYR A 41 8.74 15.91 7.29
N LEU A 42 8.34 16.64 6.25
CA LEU A 42 7.69 16.03 5.11
C LEU A 42 8.62 15.06 4.37
N ARG A 43 9.93 15.22 4.49
CA ARG A 43 10.90 14.30 3.89
C ARG A 43 11.12 13.06 4.75
N THR A 44 10.88 13.15 6.06
CA THR A 44 11.06 12.05 6.99
C THR A 44 9.76 11.34 7.35
N GLY A 45 8.61 11.97 7.05
CA GLY A 45 7.30 11.39 7.28
C GLY A 45 7.00 10.31 6.24
N LEU A 46 6.09 9.41 6.59
CA LEU A 46 5.65 8.36 5.68
C LEU A 46 4.61 8.92 4.72
N LEU A 47 4.89 8.84 3.42
CA LEU A 47 3.88 9.14 2.41
C LEU A 47 2.87 8.01 2.37
N VAL A 48 1.65 8.29 2.84
CA VAL A 48 0.59 7.28 2.91
C VAL A 48 0.00 7.03 1.53
N GLY A 49 -0.25 8.08 0.78
CA GLY A 49 -0.81 7.97 -0.55
C GLY A 49 -1.26 9.30 -1.08
N THR A 50 -2.01 9.27 -2.18
CA THR A 50 -2.52 10.47 -2.83
C THR A 50 -4.02 10.40 -3.03
N LEU A 51 -4.66 11.59 -2.97
CA LEU A 51 -6.07 11.76 -3.28
C LEU A 51 -6.19 12.52 -4.60
N LYS A 52 -6.74 11.88 -5.62
CA LYS A 52 -6.97 12.53 -6.92
C LYS A 52 -8.41 12.26 -7.35
N LYS A 53 -9.14 13.32 -7.68
CA LYS A 53 -10.52 13.23 -8.17
C LYS A 53 -11.40 12.38 -7.24
N GLY A 54 -11.22 12.56 -5.93
CA GLY A 54 -12.00 11.83 -4.93
C GLY A 54 -11.58 10.38 -4.71
N ARG A 55 -10.50 9.93 -5.36
CA ARG A 55 -9.98 8.57 -5.20
C ARG A 55 -8.67 8.59 -4.43
N PHE A 56 -8.54 7.62 -3.51
CA PHE A 56 -7.31 7.44 -2.77
C PHE A 56 -6.48 6.32 -3.39
N GLU A 57 -5.19 6.59 -3.61
CA GLU A 57 -4.23 5.57 -4.01
C GLU A 57 -3.11 5.47 -2.99
N PRO A 58 -2.92 4.29 -2.37
CA PRO A 58 -1.82 4.12 -1.41
C PRO A 58 -0.47 4.15 -2.11
N SER A 59 0.55 4.61 -1.38
CA SER A 59 1.89 4.73 -1.93
C SER A 59 2.69 3.44 -1.82
N GLN A 60 3.74 3.33 -2.62
CA GLN A 60 4.70 2.23 -2.49
C GLN A 60 5.43 2.30 -1.14
N ALA A 61 5.71 3.52 -0.66
CA ALA A 61 6.35 3.70 0.64
C ALA A 61 5.50 3.12 1.77
N LEU A 62 4.17 3.28 1.69
CA LEU A 62 3.28 2.68 2.68
C LEU A 62 3.35 1.16 2.64
N ALA A 63 3.38 0.58 1.43
CA ALA A 63 3.50 -0.88 1.30
C ALA A 63 4.75 -1.39 2.00
N MET A 64 5.86 -0.67 1.88
CA MET A 64 7.11 -1.06 2.52
C MET A 64 7.07 -0.95 4.04
N ALA A 65 6.18 -0.12 4.58
CA ALA A 65 6.01 0.04 6.02
C ALA A 65 5.04 -0.99 6.61
N LEU A 66 4.32 -1.71 5.77
CA LEU A 66 3.34 -2.72 6.20
C LEU A 66 3.93 -4.12 6.11
N SER A 67 3.23 -5.07 6.73
CA SER A 67 3.57 -6.50 6.66
C SER A 67 2.27 -7.29 6.65
N PRO A 68 2.32 -8.60 6.38
CA PRO A 68 1.10 -9.42 6.41
C PRO A 68 0.34 -9.33 7.73
N GLY A 69 1.03 -9.06 8.83
CA GLY A 69 0.39 -8.92 10.13
C GLY A 69 -0.18 -7.55 10.42
N THR A 70 0.12 -6.53 9.61
CA THR A 70 -0.29 -5.16 9.87
C THR A 70 -1.28 -4.59 8.85
N PHE A 71 -1.58 -5.31 7.78
CA PHE A 71 -2.61 -4.91 6.84
C PHE A 71 -3.65 -6.03 6.73
N GLU A 72 -4.92 -5.67 6.89
CA GLU A 72 -6.00 -6.65 6.97
C GLU A 72 -6.16 -7.51 5.71
N ASP A 73 -6.12 -6.89 4.53
CA ASP A 73 -6.30 -7.61 3.26
C ASP A 73 -4.95 -7.85 2.59
N CYS A 74 -4.28 -8.92 2.94
CA CYS A 74 -3.03 -9.28 2.30
C CYS A 74 -3.14 -10.63 1.59
N ILE A 75 -2.32 -10.80 0.56
CA ILE A 75 -2.15 -12.08 -0.11
C ILE A 75 -0.67 -12.42 -0.09
N SER A 76 -0.34 -13.62 0.38
CA SER A 76 1.05 -14.05 0.51
C SER A 76 1.33 -15.16 -0.49
N PHE A 77 2.38 -14.98 -1.27
CA PHE A 77 2.85 -15.98 -2.21
C PHE A 77 4.09 -16.66 -1.68
N ASN A 78 4.30 -17.90 -2.09
CA ASN A 78 5.55 -18.60 -1.84
C ASN A 78 6.61 -18.07 -2.81
N ARG A 79 7.87 -18.12 -2.36
CA ARG A 79 9.00 -17.65 -3.15
C ARG A 79 9.07 -18.24 -4.55
N GLY A 80 8.66 -19.49 -4.73
CA GLY A 80 8.67 -20.17 -6.03
C GLY A 80 7.44 -19.93 -6.90
N ASP A 81 6.49 -19.11 -6.46
CA ASP A 81 5.29 -18.83 -7.23
C ASP A 81 5.61 -17.86 -8.37
N ASP A 82 5.28 -18.23 -9.61
CA ASP A 82 5.55 -17.40 -10.80
C ASP A 82 4.90 -16.03 -10.70
N ARG A 83 3.83 -15.92 -9.94
CA ARG A 83 3.10 -14.66 -9.80
C ARG A 83 3.93 -13.57 -9.12
N VAL A 84 4.92 -13.95 -8.32
CA VAL A 84 5.85 -12.99 -7.70
C VAL A 84 6.62 -12.25 -8.78
N ILE A 85 7.19 -12.99 -9.74
CA ILE A 85 7.95 -12.39 -10.84
C ILE A 85 7.04 -11.53 -11.72
N ARG A 86 5.85 -12.03 -12.04
CA ARG A 86 4.87 -11.27 -12.82
C ARG A 86 4.50 -9.96 -12.14
N TYR A 87 4.32 -10.01 -10.82
CA TYR A 87 4.00 -8.81 -10.06
C TYR A 87 5.13 -7.78 -10.15
N LEU A 88 6.36 -8.22 -9.98
CA LEU A 88 7.53 -7.33 -10.05
C LEU A 88 7.72 -6.72 -11.44
N LYS A 89 7.21 -7.38 -12.48
CA LYS A 89 7.21 -6.85 -13.84
C LYS A 89 6.06 -5.89 -14.14
N GLY A 90 5.15 -5.74 -13.21
CA GLY A 90 3.99 -4.85 -13.37
C GLY A 90 2.78 -5.50 -14.01
N GLU A 91 2.78 -6.83 -14.16
CA GLU A 91 1.68 -7.56 -14.79
C GLU A 91 0.50 -7.77 -13.84
N THR A 92 -0.69 -7.87 -14.40
CA THR A 92 -1.88 -8.24 -13.65
C THR A 92 -1.74 -9.66 -13.14
N ILE A 93 -2.12 -9.88 -11.89
CA ILE A 93 -2.05 -11.20 -11.26
C ILE A 93 -3.42 -11.86 -11.34
N SER A 94 -3.45 -13.11 -11.77
CA SER A 94 -4.67 -13.92 -11.76
C SER A 94 -4.65 -14.86 -10.57
N LEU A 95 -5.77 -14.93 -9.86
CA LEU A 95 -5.92 -15.86 -8.76
C LEU A 95 -6.22 -17.25 -9.32
N ASN A 96 -5.77 -18.28 -8.62
CA ASN A 96 -5.99 -19.66 -9.02
C ASN A 96 -7.38 -20.13 -8.58
N GLU A 97 -7.86 -21.19 -9.23
CA GLU A 97 -9.07 -21.84 -8.81
C GLU A 97 -8.93 -22.29 -7.36
N GLY A 98 -9.93 -22.03 -6.55
CA GLY A 98 -9.89 -22.33 -5.13
C GLY A 98 -9.34 -21.20 -4.26
N GLU A 99 -8.69 -20.21 -4.85
CA GLU A 99 -8.29 -19.02 -4.12
C GLU A 99 -9.47 -18.05 -4.01
N LYS A 100 -9.54 -17.35 -2.89
CA LYS A 100 -10.67 -16.47 -2.60
C LYS A 100 -10.62 -15.20 -3.47
N PRO A 101 -11.72 -14.81 -4.12
CA PRO A 101 -11.77 -13.53 -4.84
C PRO A 101 -11.46 -12.35 -3.93
N ARG A 102 -10.89 -11.31 -4.49
CA ARG A 102 -10.51 -10.11 -3.75
C ARG A 102 -11.20 -8.88 -4.33
N LYS A 103 -11.47 -7.91 -3.47
CA LYS A 103 -12.05 -6.64 -3.87
C LYS A 103 -11.32 -5.52 -3.12
N GLY A 104 -10.99 -4.44 -3.84
CA GLY A 104 -10.31 -3.30 -3.25
C GLY A 104 -8.80 -3.51 -3.11
N TRP A 105 -8.18 -2.72 -2.25
CA TRP A 105 -6.74 -2.74 -2.08
C TRP A 105 -6.27 -3.99 -1.34
N VAL A 106 -5.23 -4.62 -1.87
CA VAL A 106 -4.63 -5.83 -1.31
C VAL A 106 -3.12 -5.62 -1.23
N LEU A 107 -2.54 -5.98 -0.09
CA LEU A 107 -1.09 -5.95 0.07
C LEU A 107 -0.51 -7.27 -0.46
N VAL A 108 0.37 -7.18 -1.44
CA VAL A 108 1.02 -8.36 -2.03
C VAL A 108 2.32 -8.64 -1.28
N CYS A 109 2.46 -9.86 -0.78
CA CYS A 109 3.58 -10.26 0.06
C CYS A 109 4.23 -11.54 -0.45
N VAL A 110 5.50 -11.73 -0.09
CA VAL A 110 6.23 -12.98 -0.33
C VAL A 110 7.07 -13.27 0.92
N ASP A 111 6.96 -14.50 1.43
CA ASP A 111 7.72 -14.97 2.60
C ASP A 111 7.69 -13.99 3.79
N GLY A 112 6.54 -13.36 4.05
CA GLY A 112 6.38 -12.43 5.17
C GLY A 112 6.81 -11.01 4.89
N PHE A 113 7.23 -10.69 3.66
CA PHE A 113 7.64 -9.34 3.27
C PHE A 113 6.67 -8.75 2.28
N ALA A 114 6.31 -7.48 2.49
CA ALA A 114 5.45 -6.76 1.56
C ALA A 114 6.22 -6.35 0.31
N LEU A 115 5.59 -6.53 -0.85
CA LEU A 115 6.14 -6.08 -2.13
C LEU A 115 5.49 -4.78 -2.60
N GLY A 116 4.19 -4.67 -2.46
CA GLY A 116 3.45 -3.51 -2.91
C GLY A 116 1.96 -3.78 -2.87
N PHE A 117 1.18 -2.90 -3.48
CA PHE A 117 -0.26 -3.03 -3.53
C PHE A 117 -0.75 -3.57 -4.87
N ALA A 118 -1.93 -4.14 -4.85
CA ALA A 118 -2.71 -4.47 -6.02
C ALA A 118 -4.17 -4.14 -5.72
N LYS A 119 -4.97 -3.92 -6.74
CA LYS A 119 -6.39 -3.66 -6.55
C LYS A 119 -7.19 -4.85 -7.07
N GLY A 120 -7.92 -5.50 -6.18
CA GLY A 120 -8.68 -6.70 -6.50
C GLY A 120 -9.94 -6.39 -7.29
N ASN A 121 -10.23 -7.27 -8.26
CA ASN A 121 -11.46 -7.23 -9.04
C ASN A 121 -11.86 -8.68 -9.30
N GLY A 122 -12.39 -9.33 -8.26
CA GLY A 122 -12.73 -10.75 -8.33
C GLY A 122 -11.49 -11.62 -8.34
N MET A 123 -11.27 -12.35 -9.41
CA MET A 123 -10.12 -13.26 -9.54
C MET A 123 -8.89 -12.62 -10.17
N ASN A 124 -8.94 -11.32 -10.43
CA ASN A 124 -7.80 -10.59 -10.97
C ASN A 124 -7.36 -9.50 -10.01
N LEU A 125 -6.04 -9.31 -9.91
CA LEU A 125 -5.44 -8.26 -9.10
C LEU A 125 -4.71 -7.30 -10.04
N LYS A 126 -5.23 -6.08 -10.15
CA LYS A 126 -4.59 -5.06 -10.97
C LYS A 126 -3.31 -4.59 -10.26
N ASN A 127 -2.19 -4.67 -10.97
CA ASN A 127 -0.89 -4.34 -10.42
C ASN A 127 -0.76 -2.85 -10.11
N LYS A 128 -0.32 -2.55 -8.89
CA LYS A 128 -0.05 -1.17 -8.44
C LYS A 128 1.37 -1.01 -7.94
N TYR A 129 2.25 -1.95 -8.30
CA TYR A 129 3.66 -1.86 -7.95
C TYR A 129 4.29 -0.62 -8.60
N TYR A 130 5.14 0.06 -7.86
CA TYR A 130 5.72 1.31 -8.32
C TYR A 130 6.39 1.15 -9.70
N PRO A 131 5.95 1.89 -10.73
CA PRO A 131 6.47 1.70 -12.09
C PRO A 131 7.98 1.84 -12.22
N GLY A 132 8.59 2.71 -11.42
CA GLY A 132 10.04 2.92 -11.44
C GLY A 132 10.85 1.73 -10.95
N TRP A 133 10.21 0.79 -10.25
CA TRP A 133 10.86 -0.39 -9.68
C TRP A 133 10.56 -1.67 -10.46
N ARG A 134 9.71 -1.59 -11.49
CA ARG A 134 9.31 -2.78 -12.24
C ARG A 134 10.47 -3.39 -13.00
N TRP A 135 10.50 -4.71 -13.01
CA TRP A 135 11.50 -5.46 -13.75
C TRP A 135 11.18 -5.41 -15.24
N MET A 136 12.20 -5.29 -16.05
CA MET A 136 12.03 -5.29 -17.52
C MET A 136 12.54 -6.57 -18.18
#